data_213b328e2cd5c8fede02527018664c15
#
_entry.id   213b328e2cd5c8fede02527018664c15
#
_cell.length_a   1.000
_cell.length_b   1.000
_cell.length_c   1.000
_cell.angle_alpha   90.00
_cell.angle_beta   90.00
_cell.angle_gamma   90.00
#
_symmetry.space_group_name_H-M   'P 1'
#
loop_
_entity.id
_entity.type
_entity.pdbx_description
1 polymer ?
#
loop_
_entity_poly.entity_id
_entity_poly.type
_entity_poly.pdbx_seq_one_letter_code
_entity_poly.pdbx_strand_id
1 'polypeptide(L)'
;MNILKKFVFTLFIFQASISLAQTIIPSSPEINVESYILMDASTGKIIASGNPDSQIEPASMTKVMSAYVIADQLKQKLVSFNDLVLVSEKAWKMEGSRTFIEVGKKVPLIDLLRGLVIQSGNDATVALAEYIAGTEEGFVDVMNAYASEMGLSNTLFQNSTGLPNPSHF
;
A
#
# COMPACT_ATOMS: atom_id res chain seq x y z
N MET A 1 -66.07 -28.09 12.13
CA MET A 1 -64.92 -27.15 12.30
C MET A 1 -64.63 -26.60 10.91
N ASN A 2 -65.00 -25.35 10.69
CA ASN A 2 -65.10 -24.76 9.35
C ASN A 2 -63.78 -24.72 8.63
N ILE A 3 -63.78 -24.96 7.33
CA ILE A 3 -62.65 -24.90 6.41
C ILE A 3 -61.84 -23.61 6.62
N LEU A 4 -62.51 -22.51 6.89
CA LEU A 4 -61.90 -21.19 7.17
C LEU A 4 -61.01 -21.21 8.40
N LYS A 5 -61.39 -21.93 9.48
CA LYS A 5 -60.55 -22.06 10.70
C LYS A 5 -59.27 -22.89 10.45
N LYS A 6 -59.38 -23.90 9.60
CA LYS A 6 -58.20 -24.70 9.19
C LYS A 6 -57.29 -23.90 8.31
N PHE A 7 -57.80 -23.08 7.40
CA PHE A 7 -57.00 -22.23 6.54
C PHE A 7 -56.24 -21.14 7.32
N VAL A 8 -56.87 -20.49 8.27
CA VAL A 8 -56.26 -19.50 9.15
C VAL A 8 -55.17 -20.13 10.03
N PHE A 9 -55.41 -21.35 10.55
CA PHE A 9 -54.42 -22.05 11.36
C PHE A 9 -53.17 -22.48 10.54
N THR A 10 -53.38 -22.92 9.29
CA THR A 10 -52.28 -23.27 8.37
C THR A 10 -51.47 -22.05 7.95
N LEU A 11 -52.10 -20.89 7.74
CA LEU A 11 -51.44 -19.64 7.41
C LEU A 11 -50.56 -19.14 8.58
N PHE A 12 -51.04 -19.33 9.83
CA PHE A 12 -50.30 -18.94 11.03
C PHE A 12 -49.06 -19.81 11.27
N ILE A 13 -49.10 -21.09 10.90
CA ILE A 13 -47.90 -21.99 11.00
C ILE A 13 -46.89 -21.65 9.94
N PHE A 14 -47.29 -21.17 8.75
CA PHE A 14 -46.38 -20.80 7.69
C PHE A 14 -45.63 -19.49 7.98
N GLN A 15 -46.21 -18.59 8.76
CA GLN A 15 -45.52 -17.35 9.19
C GLN A 15 -44.49 -17.55 10.30
N ALA A 16 -44.58 -18.65 11.07
CA ALA A 16 -43.64 -18.90 12.18
C ALA A 16 -42.27 -19.44 11.76
N SER A 17 -42.06 -19.71 10.47
CA SER A 17 -40.84 -20.40 9.96
C SER A 17 -39.78 -19.46 9.35
N ILE A 18 -39.95 -18.13 9.41
CA ILE A 18 -38.87 -17.20 9.05
C ILE A 18 -38.00 -17.00 10.29
N SER A 19 -37.27 -18.02 10.65
CA SER A 19 -36.13 -17.91 11.53
C SER A 19 -35.06 -17.16 10.75
N LEU A 20 -34.97 -15.87 10.93
CA LEU A 20 -33.79 -15.11 10.53
C LEU A 20 -32.60 -15.70 11.29
N ALA A 21 -31.88 -16.58 10.63
CA ALA A 21 -30.55 -16.99 11.13
C ALA A 21 -29.70 -15.72 11.24
N GLN A 22 -29.62 -15.17 12.44
CA GLN A 22 -28.64 -14.14 12.73
C GLN A 22 -27.28 -14.77 12.52
N THR A 23 -26.63 -14.40 11.43
CA THR A 23 -25.20 -14.70 11.27
C THR A 23 -24.50 -13.97 12.42
N ILE A 24 -24.02 -14.74 13.39
CA ILE A 24 -23.13 -14.21 14.44
C ILE A 24 -21.85 -13.78 13.72
N ILE A 25 -21.74 -12.48 13.47
CA ILE A 25 -20.50 -11.90 12.96
C ILE A 25 -19.58 -11.79 14.18
N PRO A 26 -18.46 -12.53 14.21
CA PRO A 26 -17.50 -12.40 15.30
C PRO A 26 -17.01 -10.95 15.42
N SER A 27 -16.78 -10.49 16.62
CA SER A 27 -16.10 -9.20 16.82
C SER A 27 -14.72 -9.24 16.19
N SER A 28 -14.29 -8.10 15.66
CA SER A 28 -12.91 -7.93 15.20
C SER A 28 -11.91 -8.24 16.32
N PRO A 29 -10.81 -8.95 16.06
CA PRO A 29 -9.79 -9.17 17.06
C PRO A 29 -9.22 -7.84 17.56
N GLU A 30 -8.91 -7.75 18.84
CA GLU A 30 -8.15 -6.62 19.38
C GLU A 30 -6.69 -6.74 18.93
N ILE A 31 -6.20 -5.72 18.22
CA ILE A 31 -4.81 -5.61 17.80
C ILE A 31 -4.21 -4.34 18.38
N ASN A 32 -3.01 -4.46 18.95
CA ASN A 32 -2.31 -3.33 19.57
C ASN A 32 -1.52 -2.57 18.50
N VAL A 33 -2.22 -1.78 17.70
CA VAL A 33 -1.67 -0.91 16.66
C VAL A 33 -2.37 0.45 16.70
N GLU A 34 -1.71 1.48 16.18
CA GLU A 34 -2.26 2.84 16.15
C GLU A 34 -3.43 2.97 15.18
N SER A 35 -3.32 2.35 14.02
CA SER A 35 -4.32 2.38 12.95
C SER A 35 -4.31 1.07 12.17
N TYR A 36 -5.47 0.62 11.71
CA TYR A 36 -5.60 -0.50 10.79
C TYR A 36 -6.87 -0.44 9.97
N ILE A 37 -6.83 -1.08 8.82
CA ILE A 37 -7.98 -1.36 7.98
C ILE A 37 -7.83 -2.74 7.34
N LEU A 38 -8.90 -3.53 7.38
CA LEU A 38 -9.03 -4.80 6.67
C LEU A 38 -10.17 -4.67 5.66
N MET A 39 -9.86 -4.86 4.40
CA MET A 39 -10.80 -4.69 3.30
C MET A 39 -10.82 -5.93 2.40
N ASP A 40 -11.99 -6.32 1.93
CA ASP A 40 -12.12 -7.29 0.85
C ASP A 40 -11.67 -6.67 -0.47
N ALA A 41 -10.62 -7.22 -1.07
CA ALA A 41 -9.99 -6.64 -2.26
C ALA A 41 -10.88 -6.70 -3.52
N SER A 42 -11.86 -7.61 -3.57
CA SER A 42 -12.72 -7.77 -4.74
C SER A 42 -13.95 -6.85 -4.71
N THR A 43 -14.46 -6.56 -3.51
CA THR A 43 -15.70 -5.79 -3.32
C THR A 43 -15.45 -4.38 -2.78
N GLY A 44 -14.26 -4.09 -2.26
CA GLY A 44 -13.97 -2.85 -1.54
C GLY A 44 -14.65 -2.74 -0.17
N LYS A 45 -15.31 -3.81 0.31
CA LYS A 45 -16.00 -3.79 1.59
C LYS A 45 -14.99 -3.78 2.76
N ILE A 46 -15.13 -2.81 3.65
CA ILE A 46 -14.37 -2.79 4.91
C ILE A 46 -14.94 -3.88 5.84
N ILE A 47 -14.09 -4.80 6.25
CA ILE A 47 -14.40 -5.90 7.16
C ILE A 47 -14.16 -5.48 8.61
N ALA A 48 -13.03 -4.79 8.86
CA ALA A 48 -12.66 -4.27 10.17
C ALA A 48 -11.75 -3.05 10.01
N SER A 49 -11.84 -2.10 10.94
CA SER A 49 -10.95 -0.94 10.98
C SER A 49 -10.82 -0.38 12.39
N GLY A 50 -9.69 0.24 12.68
CA GLY A 50 -9.46 1.04 13.86
C GLY A 50 -8.66 2.27 13.48
N ASN A 51 -9.18 3.47 13.77
CA ASN A 51 -8.58 4.78 13.44
C ASN A 51 -8.07 4.85 11.97
N PRO A 52 -8.86 4.44 10.95
CA PRO A 52 -8.35 4.28 9.58
C PRO A 52 -7.91 5.59 8.94
N ASP A 53 -8.40 6.72 9.44
CA ASP A 53 -8.11 8.07 8.93
C ASP A 53 -7.07 8.81 9.78
N SER A 54 -6.45 8.12 10.76
CA SER A 54 -5.36 8.71 11.54
C SER A 54 -4.15 8.94 10.65
N GLN A 55 -3.58 10.14 10.75
CA GLN A 55 -2.31 10.46 10.12
C GLN A 55 -1.19 9.74 10.84
N ILE A 56 -0.47 8.88 10.13
CA ILE A 56 0.62 8.06 10.67
C ILE A 56 1.88 8.22 9.81
N GLU A 57 3.04 8.00 10.39
CA GLU A 57 4.28 7.85 9.63
C GLU A 57 4.27 6.52 8.88
N PRO A 58 4.26 6.52 7.54
CA PRO A 58 4.15 5.28 6.76
C PRO A 58 5.41 4.42 6.81
N ALA A 59 6.54 4.98 7.24
CA ALA A 59 7.84 4.33 7.22
C ALA A 59 8.09 3.65 5.85
N SER A 60 8.63 2.43 5.82
CA SER A 60 8.93 1.71 4.57
C SER A 60 7.71 1.31 3.73
N MET A 61 6.48 1.50 4.20
CA MET A 61 5.30 1.40 3.33
C MET A 61 5.34 2.42 2.18
N THR A 62 6.01 3.54 2.36
CA THR A 62 6.33 4.51 1.30
C THR A 62 6.89 3.85 0.04
N LYS A 63 7.71 2.81 0.19
CA LYS A 63 8.34 2.11 -0.93
C LYS A 63 7.36 1.36 -1.83
N VAL A 64 6.11 1.17 -1.40
CA VAL A 64 5.03 0.65 -2.26
C VAL A 64 4.78 1.66 -3.39
N MET A 65 4.69 2.96 -3.06
CA MET A 65 4.57 4.00 -4.09
C MET A 65 5.84 4.10 -4.94
N SER A 66 7.02 4.04 -4.33
CA SER A 66 8.28 4.05 -5.08
C SER A 66 8.34 2.89 -6.10
N ALA A 67 7.99 1.68 -5.66
CA ALA A 67 7.91 0.51 -6.53
C ALA A 67 6.85 0.67 -7.63
N TYR A 68 5.70 1.28 -7.31
CA TYR A 68 4.64 1.54 -8.28
C TYR A 68 5.10 2.48 -9.40
N VAL A 69 5.73 3.59 -9.05
CA VAL A 69 6.32 4.54 -10.04
C VAL A 69 7.32 3.82 -10.93
N ILE A 70 8.25 3.05 -10.34
CA ILE A 70 9.27 2.29 -11.09
C ILE A 70 8.61 1.29 -12.03
N ALA A 71 7.59 0.55 -11.56
CA ALA A 71 6.86 -0.43 -12.36
C ALA A 71 6.13 0.22 -13.55
N ASP A 72 5.59 1.41 -13.35
CA ASP A 72 4.93 2.15 -14.44
C ASP A 72 5.95 2.64 -15.48
N GLN A 73 7.13 3.14 -15.07
CA GLN A 73 8.22 3.50 -15.98
C GLN A 73 8.70 2.29 -16.81
N LEU A 74 8.80 1.12 -16.19
CA LEU A 74 9.10 -0.14 -16.89
C LEU A 74 8.00 -0.54 -17.87
N LYS A 75 6.74 -0.43 -17.47
CA LYS A 75 5.57 -0.72 -18.31
C LYS A 75 5.51 0.19 -19.53
N GLN A 76 5.83 1.46 -19.35
CA GLN A 76 5.90 2.45 -20.42
C GLN A 76 7.18 2.31 -21.28
N LYS A 77 8.11 1.42 -20.92
CA LYS A 77 9.40 1.19 -21.58
C LYS A 77 10.31 2.43 -21.59
N LEU A 78 10.15 3.32 -20.62
CA LEU A 78 11.01 4.48 -20.41
C LEU A 78 12.32 4.07 -19.75
N VAL A 79 12.30 2.98 -19.00
CA VAL A 79 13.47 2.31 -18.42
C VAL A 79 13.38 0.81 -18.65
N SER A 80 14.51 0.09 -18.53
CA SER A 80 14.61 -1.34 -18.73
C SER A 80 15.25 -2.03 -17.52
N PHE A 81 14.89 -3.29 -17.28
CA PHE A 81 15.49 -4.12 -16.22
C PHE A 81 17.02 -4.23 -16.32
N ASN A 82 17.58 -4.13 -17.53
CA ASN A 82 19.01 -4.26 -17.78
C ASN A 82 19.76 -2.91 -17.75
N ASP A 83 19.05 -1.80 -17.54
CA ASP A 83 19.70 -0.49 -17.45
C ASP A 83 20.69 -0.45 -16.30
N LEU A 84 21.84 0.14 -16.55
CA LEU A 84 22.92 0.25 -15.58
C LEU A 84 22.80 1.57 -14.83
N VAL A 85 22.32 1.50 -13.60
CA VAL A 85 22.12 2.65 -12.69
C VAL A 85 23.42 2.96 -11.97
N LEU A 86 23.90 4.20 -12.10
CA LEU A 86 25.07 4.67 -11.36
C LEU A 86 24.67 4.96 -9.91
N VAL A 87 25.40 4.36 -8.97
CA VAL A 87 25.20 4.61 -7.54
C VAL A 87 25.85 5.92 -7.14
N SER A 88 25.05 6.89 -6.73
CA SER A 88 25.49 8.18 -6.21
C SER A 88 26.07 8.07 -4.78
N GLU A 89 26.76 9.11 -4.35
CA GLU A 89 27.20 9.24 -2.97
C GLU A 89 26.01 9.37 -2.00
N LYS A 90 24.92 10.07 -2.41
CA LYS A 90 23.67 10.19 -1.64
C LYS A 90 23.07 8.82 -1.41
N ALA A 91 22.85 8.04 -2.47
CA ALA A 91 22.31 6.68 -2.37
C ALA A 91 23.18 5.77 -1.49
N TRP A 92 24.49 5.79 -1.70
CA TRP A 92 25.43 4.97 -0.91
C TRP A 92 25.41 5.32 0.58
N LYS A 93 25.24 6.61 0.96
CA LYS A 93 25.23 7.08 2.35
C LYS A 93 23.88 6.84 3.07
N MET A 94 22.86 6.34 2.37
CA MET A 94 21.56 6.13 3.00
C MET A 94 21.66 5.23 4.23
N GLU A 95 20.95 5.64 5.28
CA GLU A 95 20.86 4.93 6.54
C GLU A 95 19.66 3.96 6.59
N GLY A 96 19.56 3.19 7.66
CA GLY A 96 18.49 2.21 7.86
C GLY A 96 18.72 0.92 7.09
N SER A 97 17.67 0.34 6.53
CA SER A 97 17.77 -0.90 5.73
C SER A 97 18.52 -0.63 4.43
N ARG A 98 19.48 -1.49 4.08
CA ARG A 98 20.39 -1.29 2.94
C ARG A 98 20.63 -2.58 2.18
N THR A 99 20.86 -2.41 0.88
CA THR A 99 21.34 -3.46 -0.03
C THR A 99 22.88 -3.50 -0.08
N PHE A 100 23.53 -2.48 0.49
CA PHE A 100 24.98 -2.31 0.53
C PHE A 100 25.61 -2.15 -0.87
N ILE A 101 24.95 -1.38 -1.72
CA ILE A 101 25.51 -0.97 -3.02
C ILE A 101 26.71 -0.04 -2.81
N GLU A 102 27.68 -0.08 -3.75
CA GLU A 102 28.92 0.68 -3.67
C GLU A 102 28.85 1.96 -4.52
N VAL A 103 29.31 3.08 -3.95
CA VAL A 103 29.38 4.37 -4.66
C VAL A 103 30.21 4.27 -5.94
N GLY A 104 29.72 4.91 -7.00
CA GLY A 104 30.39 4.94 -8.31
C GLY A 104 30.28 3.64 -9.13
N LYS A 105 29.69 2.60 -8.57
CA LYS A 105 29.40 1.37 -9.33
C LYS A 105 28.13 1.53 -10.16
N LYS A 106 28.06 0.77 -11.24
CA LYS A 106 26.84 0.62 -12.05
C LYS A 106 26.19 -0.70 -11.70
N VAL A 107 24.94 -0.65 -11.26
CA VAL A 107 24.15 -1.82 -10.84
C VAL A 107 22.95 -1.95 -11.77
N PRO A 108 22.61 -3.16 -12.25
CA PRO A 108 21.41 -3.38 -13.06
C PRO A 108 20.16 -2.94 -12.29
N LEU A 109 19.22 -2.26 -12.97
CA LEU A 109 17.97 -1.77 -12.39
C LEU A 109 17.21 -2.90 -11.67
N ILE A 110 17.17 -4.09 -12.26
CA ILE A 110 16.49 -5.25 -11.66
C ILE A 110 17.06 -5.62 -10.29
N ASP A 111 18.36 -5.50 -10.09
CA ASP A 111 18.99 -5.86 -8.82
C ASP A 111 18.73 -4.80 -7.76
N LEU A 112 18.70 -3.52 -8.14
CA LEU A 112 18.25 -2.44 -7.26
C LEU A 112 16.76 -2.59 -6.90
N LEU A 113 15.92 -2.96 -7.87
CA LEU A 113 14.49 -3.20 -7.63
C LEU A 113 14.28 -4.39 -6.66
N ARG A 114 15.06 -5.45 -6.78
CA ARG A 114 15.08 -6.55 -5.81
C ARG A 114 15.52 -6.07 -4.43
N GLY A 115 16.54 -5.23 -4.38
CA GLY A 115 17.01 -4.60 -3.13
C GLY A 115 15.93 -3.77 -2.46
N LEU A 116 15.17 -2.99 -3.22
CA LEU A 116 14.04 -2.21 -2.73
C LEU A 116 12.93 -3.14 -2.19
N VAL A 117 12.49 -4.14 -2.97
CA VAL A 117 11.29 -4.94 -2.66
C VAL A 117 11.58 -5.99 -1.59
N ILE A 118 12.74 -6.66 -1.63
CA ILE A 118 13.05 -7.78 -0.73
C ILE A 118 13.68 -7.28 0.56
N GLN A 119 14.67 -6.40 0.43
CA GLN A 119 15.49 -5.92 1.55
C GLN A 119 14.98 -4.60 2.13
N SER A 120 14.02 -3.96 1.45
CA SER A 120 13.56 -2.61 1.77
C SER A 120 14.74 -1.60 1.80
N GLY A 121 15.73 -1.78 0.91
CA GLY A 121 16.98 -1.03 0.88
C GLY A 121 16.77 0.43 0.53
N ASN A 122 17.13 1.33 1.45
CA ASN A 122 17.04 2.78 1.24
C ASN A 122 18.02 3.24 0.16
N ASP A 123 19.24 2.68 0.16
CA ASP A 123 20.29 2.93 -0.83
C ASP A 123 19.83 2.57 -2.25
N ALA A 124 19.25 1.39 -2.44
CA ALA A 124 18.71 0.96 -3.73
C ALA A 124 17.53 1.83 -4.17
N THR A 125 16.66 2.23 -3.22
CA THR A 125 15.50 3.07 -3.51
C THR A 125 15.92 4.46 -4.00
N VAL A 126 16.88 5.11 -3.32
CA VAL A 126 17.37 6.43 -3.73
C VAL A 126 18.11 6.35 -5.06
N ALA A 127 18.93 5.31 -5.30
CA ALA A 127 19.59 5.13 -6.59
C ALA A 127 18.60 5.00 -7.75
N LEU A 128 17.50 4.26 -7.55
CA LEU A 128 16.42 4.14 -8.55
C LEU A 128 15.67 5.46 -8.74
N ALA A 129 15.37 6.18 -7.66
CA ALA A 129 14.71 7.47 -7.71
C ALA A 129 15.53 8.49 -8.52
N GLU A 130 16.82 8.60 -8.24
CA GLU A 130 17.74 9.47 -8.97
C GLU A 130 17.87 9.07 -10.44
N TYR A 131 17.89 7.77 -10.74
CA TYR A 131 17.97 7.29 -12.11
C TYR A 131 16.74 7.68 -12.94
N ILE A 132 15.55 7.58 -12.35
CA ILE A 132 14.27 7.83 -13.04
C ILE A 132 14.00 9.34 -13.21
N ALA A 133 14.21 10.12 -12.17
CA ALA A 133 13.82 11.52 -12.12
C ALA A 133 15.00 12.51 -12.06
N GLY A 134 16.23 12.01 -12.12
CA GLY A 134 17.46 12.82 -12.01
C GLY A 134 17.84 13.15 -10.57
N THR A 135 16.88 13.33 -9.68
CA THR A 135 17.07 13.54 -8.23
C THR A 135 16.01 12.80 -7.43
N GLU A 136 16.24 12.54 -6.14
CA GLU A 136 15.23 11.98 -5.26
C GLU A 136 14.06 12.95 -5.09
N GLU A 137 14.32 14.25 -5.01
CA GLU A 137 13.30 15.29 -4.88
C GLU A 137 12.37 15.29 -6.11
N GLY A 138 12.90 15.22 -7.32
CA GLY A 138 12.12 15.09 -8.54
C GLY A 138 11.29 13.80 -8.57
N PHE A 139 11.83 12.71 -8.03
CA PHE A 139 11.08 11.46 -7.90
C PHE A 139 9.94 11.57 -6.90
N VAL A 140 10.12 12.30 -5.80
CA VAL A 140 9.07 12.59 -4.82
C VAL A 140 7.94 13.41 -5.44
N ASP A 141 8.25 14.37 -6.30
CA ASP A 141 7.23 15.11 -7.05
C ASP A 141 6.39 14.16 -7.93
N VAL A 142 7.03 13.19 -8.57
CA VAL A 142 6.34 12.14 -9.34
C VAL A 142 5.47 11.28 -8.42
N MET A 143 5.97 10.83 -7.26
CA MET A 143 5.18 10.06 -6.28
C MET A 143 3.92 10.82 -5.85
N ASN A 144 4.04 12.11 -5.56
CA ASN A 144 2.91 12.95 -5.16
C ASN A 144 1.92 13.19 -6.31
N ALA A 145 2.39 13.27 -7.55
CA ALA A 145 1.50 13.32 -8.72
C ALA A 145 0.67 12.03 -8.83
N TYR A 146 1.29 10.86 -8.71
CA TYR A 146 0.56 9.58 -8.69
C TYR A 146 -0.41 9.47 -7.49
N ALA A 147 -0.02 9.94 -6.30
CA ALA A 147 -0.91 9.97 -5.15
C ALA A 147 -2.17 10.81 -5.45
N SER A 148 -1.99 11.98 -6.07
CA SER A 148 -3.10 12.84 -6.49
C SER A 148 -3.99 12.17 -7.54
N GLU A 149 -3.41 11.55 -8.56
CA GLU A 149 -4.15 10.83 -9.61
C GLU A 149 -4.96 9.64 -9.05
N MET A 150 -4.43 8.97 -8.02
CA MET A 150 -5.12 7.89 -7.31
C MET A 150 -6.17 8.40 -6.32
N GLY A 151 -6.29 9.71 -6.11
CA GLY A 151 -7.22 10.29 -5.15
C GLY A 151 -6.80 10.14 -3.69
N LEU A 152 -5.51 9.93 -3.41
CA LEU A 152 -4.96 9.81 -2.06
C LEU A 152 -4.80 11.20 -1.43
N SER A 153 -5.93 11.84 -1.10
CA SER A 153 -5.98 13.24 -0.64
C SER A 153 -5.30 13.49 0.72
N ASN A 154 -5.09 12.45 1.51
CA ASN A 154 -4.47 12.51 2.83
C ASN A 154 -3.10 11.82 2.85
N THR A 155 -2.40 11.83 1.71
CA THR A 155 -1.06 11.25 1.57
C THR A 155 -0.10 12.28 1.01
N LEU A 156 1.05 12.46 1.64
CA LEU A 156 2.11 13.34 1.19
C LEU A 156 3.47 12.68 1.38
N PHE A 157 4.20 12.50 0.29
CA PHE A 157 5.55 11.98 0.30
C PHE A 157 6.58 13.12 0.37
N GLN A 158 7.63 12.95 1.18
CA GLN A 158 8.76 13.88 1.32
C GLN A 158 10.11 13.24 0.96
N ASN A 159 10.13 11.92 0.86
CA ASN A 159 11.28 11.15 0.39
C ASN A 159 10.80 9.84 -0.23
N SER A 160 11.70 9.15 -0.91
CA SER A 160 11.40 7.90 -1.62
C SER A 160 11.38 6.66 -0.72
N THR A 161 11.87 6.77 0.52
CA THR A 161 12.23 5.64 1.38
C THR A 161 11.31 5.42 2.57
N GLY A 162 10.64 6.49 3.03
CA GLY A 162 9.84 6.51 4.26
C GLY A 162 10.68 6.78 5.51
N LEU A 163 11.88 7.34 5.37
CA LEU A 163 12.60 7.87 6.51
C LEU A 163 11.83 9.04 7.16
N PRO A 164 11.95 9.24 8.48
CA PRO A 164 11.17 10.23 9.21
C PRO A 164 11.25 11.63 8.62
N ASN A 165 10.10 12.23 8.42
CA ASN A 165 9.93 13.65 8.07
C ASN A 165 8.57 14.11 8.58
N PRO A 166 8.47 15.25 9.28
CA PRO A 166 7.22 15.72 9.91
C PRO A 166 6.03 15.91 8.95
N SER A 167 6.32 16.06 7.65
CA SER A 167 5.29 16.24 6.61
C SER A 167 5.11 15.01 5.72
N HIS A 168 5.63 13.84 6.14
CA HIS A 168 5.54 12.60 5.40
C HIS A 168 4.47 11.69 6.01
N PHE A 169 3.32 11.53 5.34
CA PHE A 169 2.16 10.76 5.83
C PHE A 169 1.31 10.19 4.69
#